data_ba3dda599a5eb809dfa22124c847dd1c
#
_entry.id   ba3dda599a5eb809dfa22124c847dd1c
#
_cell.length_a   1.000
_cell.length_b   1.000
_cell.length_c   1.000
_cell.angle_alpha   90.00
_cell.angle_beta   90.00
_cell.angle_gamma   90.00
#
_symmetry.space_group_name_H-M   'P 1'
#
loop_
_entity.id
_entity.type
_entity.pdbx_description
1 polymer ?
#
loop_
_entity_poly.entity_id
_entity_poly.type
_entity_poly.pdbx_seq_one_letter_code
_entity_poly.pdbx_strand_id
1 'polypeptide(L)'
;MVISSKDNELVKHIKKLKEKKYRDEYGEFIVEGFKMIEEAIEEKVKIKKIIICDDCRQNCSLPQNLMYEVAKFDCVYVTEKVFNNITNVVNHQGIMAIVDKKDIENAKVDYSQDNFLILNDVQDPGNIGTILRTADSLNINQIIVSNKTADVYNPKVVRSTMGAIFRVKVIMVDDLKKEIKNMQNNGIKVYSTDLNTDESIYTISYDRAAIIIGNEANGVDRDIINISDGRIKIPMLGKTESLNAAVATSIILYEMYREKLKNK
;
A
#
# COMPACT_ATOMS: atom_id res chain seq x y z
N MET A 1 34.42 0.46 -1.10
CA MET A 1 34.51 0.51 -2.60
C MET A 1 33.24 1.20 -3.12
N VAL A 2 33.39 2.18 -4.03
CA VAL A 2 32.25 2.91 -4.63
C VAL A 2 31.97 2.35 -6.01
N ILE A 3 30.74 1.96 -6.30
CA ILE A 3 30.33 1.46 -7.62
C ILE A 3 30.12 2.64 -8.57
N SER A 4 30.88 2.69 -9.66
CA SER A 4 30.82 3.73 -10.69
C SER A 4 30.27 3.22 -12.05
N SER A 5 30.15 1.90 -12.24
CA SER A 5 29.68 1.30 -13.48
C SER A 5 28.19 1.02 -13.46
N LYS A 6 27.50 1.39 -14.55
CA LYS A 6 26.09 1.02 -14.81
C LYS A 6 25.90 -0.47 -15.10
N ASP A 7 26.98 -1.17 -15.45
CA ASP A 7 26.96 -2.59 -15.81
C ASP A 7 27.20 -3.51 -14.60
N ASN A 8 27.38 -2.94 -13.42
CA ASN A 8 27.49 -3.69 -12.19
C ASN A 8 26.21 -4.51 -11.94
N GLU A 9 26.35 -5.74 -11.47
CA GLU A 9 25.23 -6.68 -11.27
C GLU A 9 24.19 -6.17 -10.29
N LEU A 10 24.58 -5.50 -9.21
CA LEU A 10 23.65 -4.87 -8.26
C LEU A 10 22.83 -3.77 -8.94
N VAL A 11 23.46 -2.95 -9.79
CA VAL A 11 22.79 -1.87 -10.54
C VAL A 11 21.76 -2.46 -11.52
N LYS A 12 22.12 -3.53 -12.23
CA LYS A 12 21.19 -4.25 -13.09
C LYS A 12 20.04 -4.86 -12.32
N HIS A 13 20.30 -5.44 -11.15
CA HIS A 13 19.29 -6.02 -10.27
C HIS A 13 18.28 -4.97 -9.81
N ILE A 14 18.75 -3.83 -9.30
CA ILE A 14 17.86 -2.73 -8.87
C ILE A 14 16.98 -2.24 -10.04
N LYS A 15 17.53 -2.14 -11.25
CA LYS A 15 16.74 -1.76 -12.42
C LYS A 15 15.63 -2.76 -12.73
N LYS A 16 15.90 -4.06 -12.64
CA LYS A 16 14.90 -5.11 -12.83
C LYS A 16 13.76 -4.98 -11.82
N LEU A 17 14.05 -4.64 -10.56
CA LEU A 17 13.02 -4.46 -9.52
C LEU A 17 12.02 -3.31 -9.81
N LYS A 18 12.26 -2.47 -10.82
CA LYS A 18 11.26 -1.50 -11.31
C LYS A 18 10.06 -2.19 -11.97
N GLU A 19 10.23 -3.40 -12.49
CA GLU A 19 9.21 -4.20 -13.17
C GLU A 19 8.59 -5.22 -12.21
N LYS A 20 7.27 -5.35 -12.25
CA LYS A 20 6.51 -6.30 -11.39
C LYS A 20 7.04 -7.72 -11.50
N LYS A 21 7.28 -8.20 -12.74
CA LYS A 21 7.78 -9.55 -13.01
C LYS A 21 8.99 -9.91 -12.15
N TYR A 22 9.97 -9.02 -12.07
CA TYR A 22 11.20 -9.29 -11.34
C TYR A 22 11.02 -9.11 -9.81
N ARG A 23 10.11 -8.23 -9.37
CA ARG A 23 9.75 -8.16 -7.95
C ARG A 23 9.14 -9.48 -7.47
N ASP A 24 8.27 -10.07 -8.29
CA ASP A 24 7.64 -11.36 -7.99
C ASP A 24 8.65 -12.52 -8.07
N GLU A 25 9.54 -12.51 -9.09
CA GLU A 25 10.58 -13.52 -9.28
C GLU A 25 11.58 -13.56 -8.12
N TYR A 26 12.06 -12.39 -7.68
CA TYR A 26 13.08 -12.30 -6.63
C TYR A 26 12.49 -12.21 -5.23
N GLY A 27 11.20 -11.93 -5.11
CA GLY A 27 10.54 -11.66 -3.84
C GLY A 27 11.10 -10.41 -3.16
N GLU A 28 11.36 -9.34 -3.93
CA GLU A 28 12.04 -8.14 -3.47
C GLU A 28 11.36 -6.89 -4.04
N PHE A 29 11.49 -5.78 -3.34
CA PHE A 29 11.09 -4.47 -3.84
C PHE A 29 12.03 -3.37 -3.32
N ILE A 30 11.89 -2.17 -3.87
CA ILE A 30 12.75 -1.02 -3.53
C ILE A 30 11.96 -0.06 -2.66
N VAL A 31 12.61 0.42 -1.60
CA VAL A 31 12.19 1.58 -0.82
C VAL A 31 13.22 2.70 -0.98
N GLU A 32 12.77 3.95 -1.09
CA GLU A 32 13.64 5.09 -1.38
C GLU A 32 13.32 6.27 -0.46
N GLY A 33 14.36 6.87 0.09
CA GLY A 33 14.28 8.05 0.97
C GLY A 33 14.39 7.73 2.45
N PHE A 34 14.80 8.76 3.22
CA PHE A 34 15.12 8.61 4.66
C PHE A 34 13.95 8.04 5.45
N LYS A 35 12.76 8.64 5.29
CA LYS A 35 11.57 8.22 6.05
C LYS A 35 11.21 6.76 5.79
N MET A 36 11.26 6.33 4.52
CA MET A 36 10.93 4.94 4.17
C MET A 36 11.90 3.93 4.75
N ILE A 37 13.18 4.28 4.83
CA ILE A 37 14.21 3.42 5.43
C ILE A 37 14.09 3.40 6.95
N GLU A 38 13.84 4.55 7.57
CA GLU A 38 13.56 4.64 9.01
C GLU A 38 12.37 3.74 9.40
N GLU A 39 11.25 3.87 8.70
CA GLU A 39 10.06 3.02 8.90
C GLU A 39 10.36 1.52 8.70
N ALA A 40 11.14 1.16 7.66
CA ALA A 40 11.52 -0.22 7.43
C ALA A 40 12.38 -0.81 8.56
N ILE A 41 13.24 0.01 9.15
CA ILE A 41 14.08 -0.38 10.30
C ILE A 41 13.23 -0.51 11.57
N GLU A 42 12.36 0.47 11.85
CA GLU A 42 11.47 0.47 13.02
C GLU A 42 10.53 -0.73 13.02
N GLU A 43 9.97 -1.06 11.86
CA GLU A 43 9.08 -2.22 11.67
C GLU A 43 9.85 -3.55 11.53
N LYS A 44 11.19 -3.52 11.65
CA LYS A 44 12.06 -4.71 11.58
C LYS A 44 11.91 -5.50 10.29
N VAL A 45 11.61 -4.83 9.19
CA VAL A 45 11.47 -5.45 7.89
C VAL A 45 12.85 -5.96 7.44
N LYS A 46 12.88 -7.11 6.77
CA LYS A 46 14.13 -7.69 6.29
C LYS A 46 14.73 -6.88 5.14
N ILE A 47 15.62 -5.97 5.50
CA ILE A 47 16.43 -5.20 4.55
C ILE A 47 17.60 -6.07 4.09
N LYS A 48 17.67 -6.32 2.78
CA LYS A 48 18.75 -7.12 2.17
C LYS A 48 19.99 -6.29 1.89
N LYS A 49 19.81 -5.03 1.50
CA LYS A 49 20.92 -4.15 1.16
C LYS A 49 20.48 -2.69 1.16
N ILE A 50 21.35 -1.80 1.63
CA ILE A 50 21.15 -0.36 1.54
C ILE A 50 22.14 0.22 0.52
N ILE A 51 21.67 1.06 -0.38
CA ILE A 51 22.44 1.74 -1.40
C ILE A 51 22.48 3.22 -1.10
N ILE A 52 23.69 3.77 -1.03
CA ILE A 52 23.94 5.16 -0.66
C ILE A 52 24.72 5.86 -1.77
N CYS A 53 24.23 7.03 -2.16
CA CYS A 53 24.94 7.91 -3.06
C CYS A 53 26.11 8.57 -2.33
N ASP A 54 27.33 8.26 -2.73
CA ASP A 54 28.54 8.76 -2.07
C ASP A 54 28.72 10.26 -2.26
N ASP A 55 28.51 10.75 -3.46
CA ASP A 55 28.64 12.17 -3.80
C ASP A 55 27.53 13.03 -3.14
N CYS A 56 26.34 12.44 -2.91
CA CYS A 56 25.22 13.13 -2.29
C CYS A 56 25.39 13.33 -0.77
N ARG A 57 26.34 12.64 -0.14
CA ARG A 57 26.59 12.73 1.33
C ARG A 57 26.95 14.14 1.78
N GLN A 58 27.56 14.95 0.91
CA GLN A 58 27.92 16.33 1.21
C GLN A 58 26.74 17.29 1.13
N ASN A 59 25.72 16.97 0.32
CA ASN A 59 24.56 17.81 0.06
C ASN A 59 23.27 17.34 0.74
N CYS A 60 23.17 16.05 1.04
CA CYS A 60 22.05 15.43 1.75
C CYS A 60 22.58 14.78 3.03
N SER A 61 22.67 15.55 4.11
CA SER A 61 23.06 15.00 5.39
C SER A 61 21.98 14.02 5.89
N LEU A 62 22.32 12.73 5.89
CA LEU A 62 21.54 11.71 6.61
C LEU A 62 21.34 12.18 8.06
N PRO A 63 20.12 12.14 8.60
CA PRO A 63 19.91 12.38 10.01
C PRO A 63 20.84 11.51 10.85
N GLN A 64 21.47 12.09 11.86
CA GLN A 64 22.54 11.43 12.61
C GLN A 64 22.08 10.12 13.27
N ASN A 65 20.84 10.10 13.78
CA ASN A 65 20.20 8.90 14.33
C ASN A 65 20.07 7.80 13.26
N LEU A 66 19.62 8.15 12.04
CA LEU A 66 19.47 7.19 10.95
C LEU A 66 20.80 6.64 10.45
N MET A 67 21.88 7.45 10.50
CA MET A 67 23.22 6.96 10.15
C MET A 67 23.67 5.79 11.01
N TYR A 68 23.44 5.85 12.33
CA TYR A 68 23.81 4.76 13.25
C TYR A 68 23.02 3.48 12.96
N GLU A 69 21.73 3.62 12.68
CA GLU A 69 20.89 2.46 12.36
C GLU A 69 21.27 1.85 11.00
N VAL A 70 21.45 2.66 9.97
CA VAL A 70 21.84 2.24 8.61
C VAL A 70 23.20 1.51 8.63
N ALA A 71 24.15 1.96 9.46
CA ALA A 71 25.47 1.34 9.55
C ALA A 71 25.46 -0.13 10.05
N LYS A 72 24.34 -0.61 10.60
CA LYS A 72 24.17 -2.00 11.03
C LYS A 72 23.84 -2.95 9.87
N PHE A 73 23.53 -2.41 8.68
CA PHE A 73 23.15 -3.17 7.50
C PHE A 73 24.28 -3.26 6.47
N ASP A 74 24.12 -4.16 5.51
CA ASP A 74 25.01 -4.27 4.35
C ASP A 74 24.82 -3.05 3.43
N CYS A 75 25.75 -2.10 3.52
CA CYS A 75 25.72 -0.84 2.80
C CYS A 75 26.67 -0.86 1.59
N VAL A 76 26.16 -0.41 0.45
CA VAL A 76 26.93 -0.24 -0.78
C VAL A 76 26.86 1.21 -1.23
N TYR A 77 28.03 1.78 -1.54
CA TYR A 77 28.14 3.14 -2.02
C TYR A 77 28.20 3.17 -3.54
N VAL A 78 27.49 4.11 -4.15
CA VAL A 78 27.47 4.31 -5.60
C VAL A 78 27.71 5.78 -5.93
N THR A 79 28.27 6.07 -7.12
CA THR A 79 28.39 7.45 -7.61
C THR A 79 27.02 8.05 -7.88
N GLU A 80 26.90 9.38 -7.87
CA GLU A 80 25.66 10.11 -8.21
C GLU A 80 25.15 9.73 -9.60
N LYS A 81 26.04 9.56 -10.58
CA LYS A 81 25.69 9.12 -11.92
C LYS A 81 25.04 7.73 -11.94
N VAL A 82 25.47 6.82 -11.07
CA VAL A 82 24.84 5.49 -10.92
C VAL A 82 23.53 5.62 -10.17
N PHE A 83 23.49 6.39 -9.10
CA PHE A 83 22.27 6.58 -8.31
C PHE A 83 21.14 7.19 -9.16
N ASN A 84 21.43 8.24 -9.95
CA ASN A 84 20.51 8.83 -10.91
C ASN A 84 19.97 7.86 -11.95
N ASN A 85 20.69 6.79 -12.23
CA ASN A 85 20.29 5.75 -13.19
C ASN A 85 19.36 4.69 -12.60
N ILE A 86 19.36 4.52 -11.27
CA ILE A 86 18.55 3.54 -10.56
C ILE A 86 17.35 4.15 -9.83
N THR A 87 17.42 5.40 -9.41
CA THR A 87 16.30 6.11 -8.77
C THR A 87 15.11 6.31 -9.71
N ASN A 88 13.92 6.47 -9.14
CA ASN A 88 12.70 6.93 -9.81
C ASN A 88 12.28 8.35 -9.37
N VAL A 89 13.13 9.04 -8.60
CA VAL A 89 12.83 10.35 -8.00
C VAL A 89 13.74 11.40 -8.61
N VAL A 90 13.18 12.50 -9.10
CA VAL A 90 13.94 13.62 -9.67
C VAL A 90 14.84 14.27 -8.62
N ASN A 91 14.28 14.56 -7.44
CA ASN A 91 15.01 15.15 -6.30
C ASN A 91 15.17 14.07 -5.23
N HIS A 92 16.03 13.09 -5.48
CA HIS A 92 16.27 12.00 -4.55
C HIS A 92 17.10 12.41 -3.32
N GLN A 93 16.94 11.69 -2.23
CA GLN A 93 17.67 11.90 -0.98
C GLN A 93 19.00 11.09 -0.90
N GLY A 94 19.43 10.46 -1.99
CA GLY A 94 20.69 9.72 -2.07
C GLY A 94 20.72 8.40 -1.30
N ILE A 95 19.58 7.84 -0.93
CA ILE A 95 19.50 6.56 -0.23
C ILE A 95 18.30 5.74 -0.69
N MET A 96 18.52 4.45 -0.87
CA MET A 96 17.47 3.44 -1.14
C MET A 96 17.85 2.10 -0.51
N ALA A 97 16.88 1.22 -0.35
CA ALA A 97 17.09 -0.14 0.14
C ALA A 97 16.35 -1.17 -0.72
N ILE A 98 16.91 -2.37 -0.78
CA ILE A 98 16.24 -3.58 -1.27
C ILE A 98 15.66 -4.30 -0.07
N VAL A 99 14.36 -4.54 -0.10
CA VAL A 99 13.58 -5.14 0.98
C VAL A 99 12.96 -6.46 0.53
N ASP A 100 12.95 -7.44 1.42
CA ASP A 100 12.32 -8.75 1.18
C ASP A 100 10.78 -8.61 1.20
N LYS A 101 10.12 -9.13 0.17
CA LYS A 101 8.67 -9.10 -0.01
C LYS A 101 7.98 -10.25 0.72
N LYS A 102 8.68 -11.35 0.95
CA LYS A 102 8.11 -12.62 1.42
C LYS A 102 7.46 -12.54 2.80
N ASP A 103 8.00 -11.70 3.68
CA ASP A 103 7.46 -11.55 5.04
C ASP A 103 6.12 -10.80 5.04
N ILE A 104 5.79 -10.10 3.95
CA ILE A 104 4.59 -9.28 3.80
C ILE A 104 3.50 -10.03 3.02
N GLU A 105 3.85 -10.88 2.06
CA GLU A 105 2.91 -11.56 1.13
C GLU A 105 2.24 -12.84 1.65
N ASN A 106 2.79 -13.51 2.64
CA ASN A 106 2.25 -14.79 3.14
C ASN A 106 1.10 -14.63 4.15
N ALA A 107 0.52 -13.44 4.25
CA ALA A 107 -0.56 -13.17 5.16
C ALA A 107 -1.87 -13.82 4.68
N LYS A 108 -2.46 -14.68 5.52
CA LYS A 108 -3.84 -15.12 5.36
C LYS A 108 -4.78 -14.08 5.99
N VAL A 109 -6.02 -14.02 5.49
CA VAL A 109 -7.06 -13.19 6.10
C VAL A 109 -7.32 -13.67 7.52
N ASP A 110 -7.20 -12.77 8.47
CA ASP A 110 -7.52 -12.99 9.87
C ASP A 110 -8.93 -12.46 10.16
N TYR A 111 -9.92 -13.32 10.12
CA TYR A 111 -11.33 -12.99 10.32
C TYR A 111 -11.67 -12.62 11.78
N SER A 112 -10.71 -12.65 12.70
CA SER A 112 -10.92 -12.17 14.07
C SER A 112 -10.92 -10.63 14.16
N GLN A 113 -10.44 -9.95 13.12
CA GLN A 113 -10.48 -8.49 13.01
C GLN A 113 -11.92 -8.00 12.82
N ASP A 114 -12.21 -6.79 13.30
CA ASP A 114 -13.55 -6.22 13.19
C ASP A 114 -13.84 -5.64 11.82
N ASN A 115 -12.86 -4.98 11.20
CA ASN A 115 -13.08 -4.18 10.00
C ASN A 115 -12.03 -4.46 8.92
N PHE A 116 -12.53 -4.47 7.69
CA PHE A 116 -11.74 -4.78 6.50
C PHE A 116 -11.98 -3.76 5.41
N LEU A 117 -10.98 -3.57 4.58
CA LEU A 117 -11.09 -2.87 3.32
C LEU A 117 -10.81 -3.84 2.18
N ILE A 118 -11.63 -3.77 1.12
CA ILE A 118 -11.48 -4.58 -0.08
C ILE A 118 -11.32 -3.63 -1.26
N LEU A 119 -10.28 -3.84 -2.08
CA LEU A 119 -10.07 -3.10 -3.32
C LEU A 119 -10.36 -4.01 -4.51
N ASN A 120 -11.46 -3.72 -5.21
CA ASN A 120 -11.86 -4.43 -6.41
C ASN A 120 -11.36 -3.69 -7.64
N ASP A 121 -10.24 -4.15 -8.19
CA ASP A 121 -9.65 -3.67 -9.44
C ASP A 121 -9.26 -2.17 -9.43
N VAL A 122 -8.85 -1.62 -8.29
CA VAL A 122 -8.31 -0.26 -8.21
C VAL A 122 -6.99 -0.17 -8.98
N GLN A 123 -6.88 0.76 -9.94
CA GLN A 123 -5.79 0.80 -10.91
C GLN A 123 -4.77 1.92 -10.67
N ASP A 124 -5.18 3.05 -10.09
CA ASP A 124 -4.26 4.18 -9.91
C ASP A 124 -3.31 3.95 -8.74
N PRO A 125 -1.98 3.92 -8.97
CA PRO A 125 -1.00 3.73 -7.91
C PRO A 125 -1.02 4.83 -6.83
N GLY A 126 -1.44 6.05 -7.18
CA GLY A 126 -1.57 7.16 -6.23
C GLY A 126 -2.73 6.94 -5.27
N ASN A 127 -3.86 6.41 -5.78
CA ASN A 127 -5.00 6.03 -4.95
C ASN A 127 -4.60 4.93 -3.96
N ILE A 128 -3.97 3.85 -4.44
CA ILE A 128 -3.57 2.72 -3.58
C ILE A 128 -2.67 3.19 -2.44
N GLY A 129 -1.65 3.99 -2.73
CA GLY A 129 -0.75 4.47 -1.68
C GLY A 129 -1.44 5.37 -0.65
N THR A 130 -2.36 6.22 -1.11
CA THR A 130 -3.18 7.08 -0.22
C THR A 130 -4.14 6.24 0.62
N ILE A 131 -4.76 5.23 0.03
CA ILE A 131 -5.66 4.28 0.72
C ILE A 131 -4.91 3.53 1.82
N LEU A 132 -3.73 2.97 1.51
CA LEU A 132 -2.89 2.26 2.48
C LEU A 132 -2.52 3.16 3.67
N ARG A 133 -2.12 4.39 3.39
CA ARG A 133 -1.78 5.36 4.43
C ARG A 133 -3.00 5.74 5.30
N THR A 134 -4.16 5.90 4.69
CA THR A 134 -5.40 6.17 5.43
C THR A 134 -5.80 4.99 6.30
N ALA A 135 -5.75 3.77 5.77
CA ALA A 135 -6.06 2.54 6.49
C ALA A 135 -5.16 2.37 7.73
N ASP A 136 -3.84 2.57 7.57
CA ASP A 136 -2.87 2.55 8.65
C ASP A 136 -3.24 3.56 9.76
N SER A 137 -3.54 4.80 9.38
CA SER A 137 -3.89 5.87 10.34
C SER A 137 -5.17 5.59 11.13
N LEU A 138 -6.06 4.74 10.63
CA LEU A 138 -7.33 4.37 11.23
C LEU A 138 -7.34 2.93 11.80
N ASN A 139 -6.16 2.32 11.90
CA ASN A 139 -5.96 0.96 12.43
C ASN A 139 -6.74 -0.13 11.65
N ILE A 140 -6.87 0.05 10.33
CA ILE A 140 -7.34 -0.99 9.42
C ILE A 140 -6.12 -1.79 8.97
N ASN A 141 -5.86 -2.90 9.63
CA ASN A 141 -4.60 -3.64 9.50
C ASN A 141 -4.60 -4.65 8.35
N GLN A 142 -5.74 -4.88 7.71
CA GLN A 142 -5.85 -5.81 6.59
C GLN A 142 -6.62 -5.19 5.43
N ILE A 143 -6.01 -5.24 4.25
CA ILE A 143 -6.63 -4.84 2.99
C ILE A 143 -6.60 -6.04 2.04
N ILE A 144 -7.76 -6.46 1.58
CA ILE A 144 -7.90 -7.50 0.57
C ILE A 144 -7.91 -6.84 -0.80
N VAL A 145 -7.12 -7.34 -1.73
CA VAL A 145 -7.06 -6.82 -3.09
C VAL A 145 -7.35 -7.92 -4.11
N SER A 146 -8.13 -7.59 -5.14
CA SER A 146 -8.33 -8.46 -6.29
C SER A 146 -7.04 -8.57 -7.12
N ASN A 147 -6.91 -9.64 -7.90
CA ASN A 147 -5.71 -9.91 -8.72
C ASN A 147 -5.47 -8.87 -9.83
N LYS A 148 -6.48 -8.11 -10.22
CA LYS A 148 -6.37 -7.01 -11.20
C LYS A 148 -6.07 -5.65 -10.55
N THR A 149 -6.05 -5.55 -9.23
CA THR A 149 -5.62 -4.33 -8.54
C THR A 149 -4.16 -4.05 -8.88
N ALA A 150 -3.81 -2.77 -9.07
CA ALA A 150 -2.44 -2.41 -9.40
C ALA A 150 -1.46 -2.86 -8.31
N ASP A 151 -0.23 -3.12 -8.72
CA ASP A 151 0.80 -3.68 -7.85
C ASP A 151 1.16 -2.74 -6.69
N VAL A 152 0.88 -3.17 -5.46
CA VAL A 152 1.13 -2.42 -4.24
C VAL A 152 2.63 -2.18 -3.97
N TYR A 153 3.51 -3.02 -4.55
CA TYR A 153 4.97 -2.86 -4.47
C TYR A 153 5.56 -2.04 -5.61
N ASN A 154 4.71 -1.45 -6.47
CA ASN A 154 5.18 -0.46 -7.43
C ASN A 154 5.90 0.67 -6.70
N PRO A 155 7.10 1.12 -7.13
CA PRO A 155 7.86 2.17 -6.44
C PRO A 155 7.09 3.47 -6.17
N LYS A 156 6.12 3.82 -7.05
CA LYS A 156 5.25 4.98 -6.86
C LYS A 156 4.26 4.75 -5.71
N VAL A 157 3.67 3.54 -5.61
CA VAL A 157 2.80 3.16 -4.50
C VAL A 157 3.59 3.16 -3.20
N VAL A 158 4.67 2.37 -3.13
CA VAL A 158 5.52 2.23 -1.94
C VAL A 158 5.88 3.59 -1.35
N ARG A 159 6.35 4.52 -2.19
CA ARG A 159 6.72 5.87 -1.74
C ARG A 159 5.52 6.64 -1.17
N SER A 160 4.34 6.53 -1.77
CA SER A 160 3.15 7.27 -1.32
C SER A 160 2.54 6.74 -0.03
N THR A 161 2.90 5.52 0.39
CA THR A 161 2.42 4.94 1.66
C THR A 161 3.07 5.57 2.90
N MET A 162 4.22 6.23 2.76
CA MET A 162 4.95 6.82 3.90
C MET A 162 5.21 5.82 5.05
N GLY A 163 5.49 4.54 4.72
CA GLY A 163 5.75 3.47 5.68
C GLY A 163 4.58 2.55 5.96
N ALA A 164 3.33 2.94 5.64
CA ALA A 164 2.15 2.11 5.88
C ALA A 164 2.23 0.72 5.22
N ILE A 165 2.98 0.58 4.12
CA ILE A 165 3.22 -0.70 3.44
C ILE A 165 3.86 -1.77 4.35
N PHE A 166 4.53 -1.38 5.41
CA PHE A 166 5.17 -2.29 6.35
C PHE A 166 4.25 -2.72 7.50
N ARG A 167 3.16 -1.98 7.75
CA ARG A 167 2.21 -2.22 8.86
C ARG A 167 0.89 -2.81 8.40
N VAL A 168 0.40 -2.38 7.24
CA VAL A 168 -0.87 -2.87 6.69
C VAL A 168 -0.62 -4.15 5.89
N LYS A 169 -1.28 -5.23 6.26
CA LYS A 169 -1.23 -6.50 5.52
C LYS A 169 -2.09 -6.37 4.26
N VAL A 170 -1.44 -6.40 3.10
CA VAL A 170 -2.15 -6.44 1.82
C VAL A 170 -2.23 -7.89 1.36
N ILE A 171 -3.44 -8.41 1.25
CA ILE A 171 -3.70 -9.81 0.93
C ILE A 171 -4.33 -9.87 -0.46
N MET A 172 -3.59 -10.39 -1.43
CA MET A 172 -4.10 -10.62 -2.77
C MET A 172 -4.89 -11.92 -2.80
N VAL A 173 -6.09 -11.88 -3.40
CA VAL A 173 -6.94 -13.05 -3.56
C VAL A 173 -7.25 -13.28 -5.04
N ASP A 174 -7.17 -14.54 -5.47
CA ASP A 174 -7.46 -14.94 -6.84
C ASP A 174 -8.98 -14.93 -7.12
N ASP A 175 -9.77 -15.28 -6.12
CA ASP A 175 -11.25 -15.33 -6.20
C ASP A 175 -11.87 -14.47 -5.10
N LEU A 176 -12.15 -13.22 -5.46
CA LEU A 176 -12.76 -12.26 -4.53
C LEU A 176 -14.18 -12.67 -4.12
N LYS A 177 -14.94 -13.35 -5.00
CA LYS A 177 -16.29 -13.83 -4.66
C LYS A 177 -16.27 -14.88 -3.57
N LYS A 178 -15.30 -15.81 -3.66
CA LYS A 178 -15.07 -16.84 -2.63
C LYS A 178 -14.67 -16.19 -1.32
N GLU A 179 -13.80 -15.19 -1.37
CA GLU A 179 -13.32 -14.50 -0.17
C GLU A 179 -14.45 -13.72 0.53
N ILE A 180 -15.32 -13.05 -0.22
CA ILE A 180 -16.50 -12.39 0.33
C ILE A 180 -17.41 -13.39 1.06
N LYS A 181 -17.66 -14.57 0.46
CA LYS A 181 -18.44 -15.64 1.13
C LYS A 181 -17.78 -16.13 2.40
N ASN A 182 -16.44 -16.26 2.42
CA ASN A 182 -15.71 -16.63 3.63
C ASN A 182 -15.89 -15.57 4.73
N MET A 183 -15.83 -14.30 4.40
CA MET A 183 -16.08 -13.20 5.35
C MET A 183 -17.48 -13.27 5.92
N GLN A 184 -18.49 -13.44 5.07
CA GLN A 184 -19.91 -13.56 5.47
C GLN A 184 -20.11 -14.77 6.40
N ASN A 185 -19.51 -15.92 6.09
CA ASN A 185 -19.55 -17.12 6.94
C ASN A 185 -18.88 -16.91 8.31
N ASN A 186 -17.96 -15.94 8.42
CA ASN A 186 -17.34 -15.54 9.67
C ASN A 186 -18.07 -14.36 10.35
N GLY A 187 -19.29 -14.03 9.91
CA GLY A 187 -20.13 -12.99 10.52
C GLY A 187 -19.69 -11.56 10.18
N ILE A 188 -18.91 -11.37 9.12
CA ILE A 188 -18.49 -10.05 8.64
C ILE A 188 -19.49 -9.58 7.58
N LYS A 189 -20.10 -8.41 7.80
CA LYS A 189 -20.99 -7.79 6.83
C LYS A 189 -20.21 -7.12 5.72
N VAL A 190 -20.50 -7.44 4.48
CA VAL A 190 -19.78 -6.91 3.32
C VAL A 190 -20.63 -5.89 2.56
N TYR A 191 -20.16 -4.66 2.47
CA TYR A 191 -20.83 -3.57 1.79
C TYR A 191 -20.07 -3.10 0.56
N SER A 192 -20.74 -3.02 -0.57
CA SER A 192 -20.18 -2.46 -1.81
C SER A 192 -20.49 -0.97 -1.93
N THR A 193 -19.50 -0.18 -2.34
CA THR A 193 -19.78 1.20 -2.77
C THR A 193 -20.50 1.20 -4.12
N ASP A 194 -21.65 1.86 -4.19
CA ASP A 194 -22.46 1.97 -5.40
C ASP A 194 -23.18 3.33 -5.40
N LEU A 195 -23.06 4.09 -6.49
CA LEU A 195 -23.75 5.37 -6.63
C LEU A 195 -25.28 5.20 -6.80
N ASN A 196 -25.71 4.02 -7.28
CA ASN A 196 -27.12 3.69 -7.56
C ASN A 196 -27.80 2.99 -6.37
N THR A 197 -27.61 3.51 -5.17
CA THR A 197 -28.32 3.04 -3.96
C THR A 197 -28.85 4.23 -3.18
N ASP A 198 -29.88 4.02 -2.36
CA ASP A 198 -30.39 5.04 -1.44
C ASP A 198 -29.75 4.96 -0.04
N GLU A 199 -29.11 3.83 0.27
CA GLU A 199 -28.40 3.68 1.54
C GLU A 199 -27.10 4.49 1.56
N SER A 200 -26.92 5.23 2.63
CA SER A 200 -25.74 6.05 2.84
C SER A 200 -24.75 5.40 3.81
N ILE A 201 -23.52 5.88 3.82
CA ILE A 201 -22.50 5.47 4.79
C ILE A 201 -22.91 5.72 6.25
N TYR A 202 -23.96 6.50 6.49
CA TYR A 202 -24.46 6.86 7.83
C TYR A 202 -25.58 5.94 8.35
N THR A 203 -26.13 5.06 7.49
CA THR A 203 -27.32 4.25 7.80
C THR A 203 -27.01 2.79 8.09
N ILE A 204 -25.74 2.37 7.92
CA ILE A 204 -25.29 1.01 8.18
C ILE A 204 -24.56 0.92 9.51
N SER A 205 -24.44 -0.29 10.07
CA SER A 205 -23.52 -0.57 11.18
C SER A 205 -22.18 -1.03 10.64
N TYR A 206 -21.12 -0.51 11.24
CA TYR A 206 -19.74 -0.92 10.95
C TYR A 206 -19.21 -1.96 11.95
N ASP A 207 -20.08 -2.53 12.79
CA ASP A 207 -19.68 -3.66 13.62
C ASP A 207 -19.40 -4.89 12.76
N ARG A 208 -18.15 -5.36 12.78
CA ARG A 208 -17.65 -6.45 11.94
C ARG A 208 -17.98 -6.26 10.46
N ALA A 209 -17.47 -5.20 9.86
CA ALA A 209 -17.79 -4.81 8.50
C ALA A 209 -16.58 -4.80 7.55
N ALA A 210 -16.80 -5.20 6.29
CA ALA A 210 -15.87 -5.02 5.18
C ALA A 210 -16.48 -4.06 4.15
N ILE A 211 -15.68 -3.10 3.68
CA ILE A 211 -16.09 -2.14 2.65
C ILE A 211 -15.36 -2.43 1.36
N ILE A 212 -16.09 -2.53 0.26
CA ILE A 212 -15.54 -2.72 -1.09
C ILE A 212 -15.48 -1.37 -1.81
N ILE A 213 -14.27 -1.00 -2.21
CA ILE A 213 -14.01 0.13 -3.10
C ILE A 213 -13.71 -0.43 -4.49
N GLY A 214 -14.41 0.08 -5.49
CA GLY A 214 -14.28 -0.37 -6.87
C GLY A 214 -13.26 0.40 -7.68
N ASN A 215 -13.13 -0.02 -8.94
CA ASN A 215 -12.34 0.63 -9.97
C ASN A 215 -12.79 2.08 -10.20
N GLU A 216 -11.84 2.96 -10.52
CA GLU A 216 -12.07 4.40 -10.68
C GLU A 216 -13.09 4.74 -11.80
N ALA A 217 -13.12 3.96 -12.86
CA ALA A 217 -13.99 4.19 -13.99
C ALA A 217 -15.31 3.40 -13.92
N ASN A 218 -15.25 2.15 -13.46
CA ASN A 218 -16.36 1.20 -13.54
C ASN A 218 -17.06 0.94 -12.19
N GLY A 219 -16.48 1.42 -11.09
CA GLY A 219 -16.95 1.09 -9.74
C GLY A 219 -16.70 -0.36 -9.36
N VAL A 220 -17.49 -0.90 -8.45
CA VAL A 220 -17.44 -2.30 -8.04
C VAL A 220 -18.13 -3.17 -9.09
N ASP A 221 -17.54 -4.34 -9.40
CA ASP A 221 -18.10 -5.31 -10.34
C ASP A 221 -19.53 -5.71 -9.94
N ARG A 222 -20.46 -5.77 -10.92
CA ARG A 222 -21.87 -6.09 -10.67
C ARG A 222 -22.06 -7.43 -9.95
N ASP A 223 -21.26 -8.42 -10.30
CA ASP A 223 -21.30 -9.72 -9.65
C ASP A 223 -20.86 -9.68 -8.18
N ILE A 224 -19.96 -8.77 -7.83
CA ILE A 224 -19.54 -8.52 -6.46
C ILE A 224 -20.64 -7.77 -5.69
N ILE A 225 -21.26 -6.76 -6.32
CA ILE A 225 -22.40 -6.03 -5.75
C ILE A 225 -23.55 -6.99 -5.42
N ASN A 226 -23.85 -7.95 -6.30
CA ASN A 226 -24.98 -8.88 -6.12
C ASN A 226 -24.80 -9.86 -4.96
N ILE A 227 -23.58 -10.13 -4.52
CA ILE A 227 -23.28 -11.03 -3.40
C ILE A 227 -22.95 -10.30 -2.10
N SER A 228 -22.86 -8.97 -2.15
CA SER A 228 -22.66 -8.13 -0.96
C SER A 228 -23.91 -8.07 -0.09
N ASP A 229 -23.74 -7.87 1.22
CA ASP A 229 -24.86 -7.76 2.17
C ASP A 229 -25.65 -6.44 2.02
N GLY A 230 -25.00 -5.43 1.44
CA GLY A 230 -25.64 -4.14 1.15
C GLY A 230 -24.80 -3.27 0.23
N ARG A 231 -25.39 -2.16 -0.21
CA ARG A 231 -24.75 -1.14 -1.05
C ARG A 231 -24.80 0.19 -0.34
N ILE A 232 -23.71 0.95 -0.39
CA ILE A 232 -23.63 2.24 0.30
C ILE A 232 -23.05 3.31 -0.62
N LYS A 233 -23.49 4.55 -0.39
CA LYS A 233 -22.92 5.73 -1.04
C LYS A 233 -22.57 6.83 -0.04
N ILE A 234 -21.64 7.68 -0.43
CA ILE A 234 -21.39 8.95 0.23
C ILE A 234 -22.42 9.95 -0.30
N PRO A 235 -23.31 10.53 0.52
CA PRO A 235 -24.23 11.57 0.06
C PRO A 235 -23.47 12.79 -0.45
N MET A 236 -23.79 13.23 -1.65
CA MET A 236 -23.19 14.40 -2.29
C MET A 236 -24.29 15.39 -2.68
N LEU A 237 -24.07 16.69 -2.38
CA LEU A 237 -25.01 17.78 -2.70
C LEU A 237 -24.61 18.56 -3.95
N GLY A 238 -23.41 18.32 -4.46
CA GLY A 238 -22.86 19.02 -5.64
C GLY A 238 -23.26 18.36 -6.96
N LYS A 239 -22.71 18.89 -8.06
CA LYS A 239 -22.94 18.38 -9.42
C LYS A 239 -21.97 17.27 -9.84
N THR A 240 -20.95 17.00 -9.04
CA THR A 240 -19.96 15.94 -9.33
C THR A 240 -20.60 14.57 -9.15
N GLU A 241 -20.43 13.70 -10.15
CA GLU A 241 -21.04 12.36 -10.15
C GLU A 241 -20.37 11.40 -9.16
N SER A 242 -19.05 11.54 -8.95
CA SER A 242 -18.29 10.65 -8.07
C SER A 242 -17.12 11.40 -7.41
N LEU A 243 -16.60 10.81 -6.35
CA LEU A 243 -15.34 11.22 -5.70
C LEU A 243 -14.18 10.35 -6.20
N ASN A 244 -12.96 10.89 -6.12
CA ASN A 244 -11.75 10.09 -6.26
C ASN A 244 -11.79 8.90 -5.29
N ALA A 245 -11.33 7.71 -5.74
CA ALA A 245 -11.42 6.46 -4.96
C ALA A 245 -10.72 6.55 -3.58
N ALA A 246 -9.55 7.20 -3.49
CA ALA A 246 -8.86 7.36 -2.23
C ALA A 246 -9.58 8.34 -1.29
N VAL A 247 -10.18 9.40 -1.84
CA VAL A 247 -11.00 10.35 -1.06
C VAL A 247 -12.25 9.67 -0.53
N ALA A 248 -12.98 8.94 -1.38
CA ALA A 248 -14.15 8.16 -0.98
C ALA A 248 -13.81 7.16 0.13
N THR A 249 -12.71 6.41 -0.05
CA THR A 249 -12.21 5.47 0.95
C THR A 249 -11.92 6.18 2.28
N SER A 250 -11.26 7.33 2.24
CA SER A 250 -10.90 8.07 3.46
C SER A 250 -12.13 8.52 4.24
N ILE A 251 -13.18 8.99 3.55
CA ILE A 251 -14.43 9.40 4.18
C ILE A 251 -15.14 8.19 4.82
N ILE A 252 -15.23 7.06 4.11
CA ILE A 252 -15.91 5.86 4.61
C ILE A 252 -15.16 5.27 5.82
N LEU A 253 -13.85 5.13 5.73
CA LEU A 253 -13.04 4.59 6.83
C LEU A 253 -13.06 5.51 8.05
N TYR A 254 -13.11 6.83 7.86
CA TYR A 254 -13.23 7.76 8.98
C TYR A 254 -14.61 7.67 9.65
N GLU A 255 -15.69 7.48 8.88
CA GLU A 255 -17.02 7.23 9.43
C GLU A 255 -17.07 5.92 10.23
N MET A 256 -16.49 4.86 9.69
CA MET A 256 -16.33 3.57 10.38
C MET A 256 -15.57 3.74 11.71
N TYR A 257 -14.51 4.52 11.74
CA TYR A 257 -13.76 4.83 12.96
C TYR A 257 -14.57 5.68 13.92
N ARG A 258 -15.31 6.70 13.42
CA ARG A 258 -16.17 7.58 14.24
C ARG A 258 -17.24 6.79 14.97
N GLU A 259 -17.86 5.80 14.33
CA GLU A 259 -18.84 4.93 14.98
C GLU A 259 -18.23 4.15 16.14
N LYS A 260 -17.02 3.59 15.95
CA LYS A 260 -16.29 2.93 17.05
C LYS A 260 -15.99 3.84 18.24
N LEU A 261 -15.73 5.13 18.00
CA LEU A 261 -15.49 6.09 19.07
C LEU A 261 -16.77 6.37 19.90
N LYS A 262 -17.95 6.28 19.31
CA LYS A 262 -19.22 6.48 20.02
C LYS A 262 -19.61 5.29 20.91
N ASN A 263 -19.07 4.11 20.59
CA ASN A 263 -19.40 2.87 21.29
C ASN A 263 -18.36 2.52 22.39
N LYS A 264 -17.35 3.37 22.58
CA LYS A 264 -16.39 3.35 23.71
C LYS A 264 -16.81 4.33 24.80
#